data_d3660f24f019333f8697b2d743a384cc
#
_entry.id   d3660f24f019333f8697b2d743a384cc
#
_cell.length_a   1.000
_cell.length_b   1.000
_cell.length_c   1.000
_cell.angle_alpha   90.00
_cell.angle_beta   90.00
_cell.angle_gamma   90.00
#
_symmetry.space_group_name_H-M   'P 1'
#
loop_
_entity.id
_entity.type
_entity.pdbx_description
1 polymer ?
#
loop_
_entity_poly.entity_id
_entity_poly.type
_entity_poly.pdbx_seq_one_letter_code
_entity_poly.pdbx_strand_id
1 'polypeptide(L)'
;MKTPICDFVDGYARSDALRLHMPGHKGAGEIEQLDITEIDGADSLYEANGIIRESEENASRLFGAQTFYSTEGCSQCIRAMLYLTALYAKSRGHRPLIAAARNVHKSFLSAVALLNIDVLWLYPKEQTSYLSCKLDADTVEQALSQAPHAPDGVYLTSPDYLGTLASVESIAQVCRKYGALLLVDNAHGAYLRFLQPSLHPVDLGADICCDSAHKTLPALTGGAYLHISEDAPAMLREQAKNALMLFGSTSPSYLILRSLDAANAYLDDGYSEKLAEFVARLQGLKEKLAAHGYCLWGDEPLKLTLMPKTCGYTGKRLAQYLLEQKIVCEFSDPDYLVLMLTPETGEQGLKRLEQALLSLPKRSAITQAPPAFHSCHGVMSVREAMLAPCETVAAQASLGRILAAPGVGCPPAVPIVISGERIDEAAIECFSYYSVDTCTVVIE
;
A
#
# COMPACT_ATOMS: atom_id res chain seq x y z
N MET A 1 12.82 -21.83 -10.69
CA MET A 1 12.00 -21.12 -11.72
C MET A 1 12.92 -20.46 -12.75
N LYS A 2 12.51 -20.29 -14.04
CA LYS A 2 13.25 -19.50 -15.03
C LYS A 2 13.09 -18.00 -14.76
N THR A 3 14.09 -17.22 -15.16
CA THR A 3 14.13 -15.76 -15.00
C THR A 3 14.28 -15.07 -16.37
N PRO A 4 13.23 -15.09 -17.21
CA PRO A 4 13.34 -14.71 -18.62
C PRO A 4 13.84 -13.26 -18.85
N ILE A 5 13.43 -12.32 -17.98
CA ILE A 5 13.90 -10.93 -18.06
C ILE A 5 15.37 -10.83 -17.61
N CYS A 6 15.74 -11.47 -16.50
CA CYS A 6 17.13 -11.50 -16.03
C CYS A 6 18.05 -12.13 -17.08
N ASP A 7 17.66 -13.29 -17.60
CA ASP A 7 18.47 -14.05 -18.58
C ASP A 7 18.72 -13.22 -19.84
N PHE A 8 17.69 -12.54 -20.36
CA PHE A 8 17.80 -11.66 -21.52
C PHE A 8 18.69 -10.45 -21.23
N VAL A 9 18.43 -9.70 -20.17
CA VAL A 9 19.17 -8.48 -19.82
C VAL A 9 20.64 -8.78 -19.54
N ASP A 10 20.92 -9.85 -18.79
CA ASP A 10 22.30 -10.27 -18.47
C ASP A 10 23.03 -10.78 -19.73
N GLY A 11 22.34 -11.45 -20.64
CA GLY A 11 22.87 -11.85 -21.94
C GLY A 11 23.23 -10.65 -22.81
N TYR A 12 22.31 -9.67 -22.88
CA TYR A 12 22.53 -8.44 -23.63
C TYR A 12 23.66 -7.58 -23.03
N ALA A 13 23.74 -7.48 -21.72
CA ALA A 13 24.80 -6.74 -21.03
C ALA A 13 26.19 -7.30 -21.31
N ARG A 14 26.30 -8.63 -21.49
CA ARG A 14 27.58 -9.32 -21.82
C ARG A 14 27.89 -9.35 -23.33
N SER A 15 26.96 -8.91 -24.18
CA SER A 15 27.17 -8.86 -25.61
C SER A 15 28.10 -7.70 -26.01
N ASP A 16 28.68 -7.78 -27.21
CA ASP A 16 29.49 -6.71 -27.81
C ASP A 16 28.64 -5.73 -28.65
N ALA A 17 27.33 -5.71 -28.43
CA ALA A 17 26.40 -4.90 -29.20
C ALA A 17 26.65 -3.40 -28.99
N LEU A 18 26.83 -2.68 -30.08
CA LEU A 18 26.90 -1.21 -30.07
C LEU A 18 25.50 -0.64 -29.86
N ARG A 19 25.28 0.02 -28.70
CA ARG A 19 23.98 0.56 -28.27
C ARG A 19 23.68 1.90 -28.94
N LEU A 20 23.01 1.89 -30.08
CA LEU A 20 22.54 3.11 -30.77
C LEU A 20 21.05 3.45 -30.48
N HIS A 21 20.45 2.73 -29.53
CA HIS A 21 19.09 2.95 -29.01
C HIS A 21 19.11 3.69 -27.66
N MET A 22 17.94 4.03 -27.11
CA MET A 22 17.78 4.47 -25.71
C MET A 22 18.22 3.35 -24.74
N PRO A 23 18.61 3.64 -23.48
CA PRO A 23 18.80 4.97 -22.90
C PRO A 23 20.07 5.71 -23.35
N GLY A 24 20.14 7.02 -23.03
CA GLY A 24 21.25 7.90 -23.47
C GLY A 24 22.62 7.57 -22.90
N HIS A 25 22.73 6.85 -21.78
CA HIS A 25 23.97 6.41 -21.14
C HIS A 25 24.70 5.29 -21.92
N LYS A 26 24.04 4.64 -22.86
CA LYS A 26 24.61 3.59 -23.74
C LYS A 26 25.24 2.39 -23.04
N GLY A 27 24.86 2.16 -21.74
CA GLY A 27 25.42 1.08 -20.94
C GLY A 27 26.83 1.36 -20.39
N ALA A 28 27.20 2.62 -20.21
CA ALA A 28 28.57 3.00 -19.84
C ALA A 28 28.99 2.66 -18.40
N GLY A 29 28.08 2.35 -17.50
CA GLY A 29 28.33 1.97 -16.10
C GLY A 29 27.88 0.56 -15.76
N GLU A 30 28.18 0.10 -14.54
CA GLU A 30 27.83 -1.26 -14.08
C GLU A 30 26.33 -1.49 -14.00
N ILE A 31 25.57 -0.48 -13.53
CA ILE A 31 24.08 -0.55 -13.45
C ILE A 31 23.48 -0.24 -14.82
N GLU A 32 24.03 0.76 -15.51
CA GLU A 32 23.56 1.24 -16.80
C GLU A 32 23.63 0.16 -17.90
N GLN A 33 24.56 -0.78 -17.80
CA GLN A 33 24.61 -1.92 -18.75
C GLN A 33 23.39 -2.85 -18.63
N LEU A 34 22.72 -2.88 -17.47
CA LEU A 34 21.50 -3.65 -17.21
C LEU A 34 20.22 -2.87 -17.52
N ASP A 35 20.33 -1.55 -17.72
CA ASP A 35 19.21 -0.69 -18.07
C ASP A 35 19.05 -0.66 -19.59
N ILE A 36 17.99 -1.30 -20.06
CA ILE A 36 17.64 -1.43 -21.48
C ILE A 36 16.25 -0.85 -21.74
N THR A 37 15.85 -0.82 -22.98
CA THR A 37 14.51 -0.48 -23.43
C THR A 37 13.92 -1.64 -24.26
N GLU A 38 12.80 -1.41 -24.91
CA GLU A 38 12.07 -2.33 -25.80
C GLU A 38 12.85 -2.55 -27.11
N ILE A 39 14.01 -3.21 -27.01
CA ILE A 39 14.83 -3.62 -28.17
C ILE A 39 14.38 -4.99 -28.71
N ASP A 40 14.89 -5.38 -29.86
CA ASP A 40 14.59 -6.69 -30.45
C ASP A 40 14.91 -7.84 -29.49
N GLY A 41 13.91 -8.70 -29.22
CA GLY A 41 13.98 -9.78 -28.23
C GLY A 41 13.63 -9.35 -26.80
N ALA A 42 13.62 -8.05 -26.47
CA ALA A 42 12.96 -7.53 -25.27
C ALA A 42 11.45 -7.39 -25.54
N ASP A 43 10.71 -7.10 -24.48
CA ASP A 43 9.25 -7.04 -24.53
C ASP A 43 8.74 -5.65 -24.19
N SER A 44 7.48 -5.32 -24.48
CA SER A 44 6.81 -4.09 -24.04
C SER A 44 5.87 -4.39 -22.87
N LEU A 45 5.99 -3.64 -21.77
CA LEU A 45 5.26 -3.95 -20.53
C LEU A 45 3.74 -4.05 -20.73
N TYR A 46 3.16 -3.14 -21.51
CA TYR A 46 1.70 -3.09 -21.67
C TYR A 46 1.18 -3.91 -22.87
N GLU A 47 2.07 -4.35 -23.75
CA GLU A 47 1.78 -5.20 -24.91
C GLU A 47 2.57 -6.53 -24.84
N ALA A 48 2.83 -6.99 -23.61
CA ALA A 48 3.71 -8.11 -23.33
C ALA A 48 3.28 -9.39 -24.05
N ASN A 49 4.21 -9.94 -24.86
CA ASN A 49 4.03 -11.20 -25.59
C ASN A 49 5.28 -12.08 -25.57
N GLY A 50 6.35 -11.65 -24.89
CA GLY A 50 7.65 -12.31 -24.75
C GLY A 50 8.08 -12.52 -23.31
N ILE A 51 9.28 -12.02 -22.97
CA ILE A 51 9.94 -12.28 -21.67
C ILE A 51 9.20 -11.68 -20.49
N ILE A 52 8.56 -10.52 -20.65
CA ILE A 52 7.75 -9.91 -19.57
C ILE A 52 6.51 -10.76 -19.32
N ARG A 53 5.82 -11.20 -20.38
CA ARG A 53 4.67 -12.09 -20.26
C ARG A 53 5.04 -13.39 -19.55
N GLU A 54 6.13 -14.04 -19.93
CA GLU A 54 6.59 -15.29 -19.30
C GLU A 54 6.88 -15.06 -17.79
N SER A 55 7.48 -13.92 -17.44
CA SER A 55 7.75 -13.55 -16.06
C SER A 55 6.47 -13.26 -15.25
N GLU A 56 5.49 -12.58 -15.85
CA GLU A 56 4.17 -12.35 -15.25
C GLU A 56 3.38 -13.66 -15.07
N GLU A 57 3.51 -14.62 -15.98
CA GLU A 57 2.95 -15.97 -15.85
C GLU A 57 3.62 -16.74 -14.69
N ASN A 58 4.93 -16.54 -14.46
CA ASN A 58 5.63 -17.07 -13.30
C ASN A 58 5.07 -16.48 -12.00
N ALA A 59 4.91 -15.16 -11.93
CA ALA A 59 4.27 -14.49 -10.79
C ALA A 59 2.83 -14.97 -10.59
N SER A 60 2.06 -15.14 -11.67
CA SER A 60 0.68 -15.62 -11.60
C SER A 60 0.58 -17.01 -10.96
N ARG A 61 1.51 -17.92 -11.26
CA ARG A 61 1.56 -19.24 -10.60
C ARG A 61 1.88 -19.14 -9.10
N LEU A 62 2.80 -18.24 -8.72
CA LEU A 62 3.17 -18.03 -7.32
C LEU A 62 2.02 -17.46 -6.49
N PHE A 63 1.34 -16.47 -7.04
CA PHE A 63 0.27 -15.76 -6.32
C PHE A 63 -1.12 -16.40 -6.49
N GLY A 64 -1.31 -17.34 -7.43
CA GLY A 64 -2.59 -18.01 -7.66
C GLY A 64 -3.66 -17.10 -8.24
N ALA A 65 -3.26 -16.06 -8.96
CA ALA A 65 -4.13 -15.09 -9.62
C ALA A 65 -3.44 -14.56 -10.87
N GLN A 66 -4.18 -14.03 -11.84
CA GLN A 66 -3.52 -13.35 -12.96
C GLN A 66 -2.81 -12.08 -12.46
N THR A 67 -1.49 -12.07 -12.61
CA THR A 67 -0.61 -11.06 -12.02
C THR A 67 0.05 -10.24 -13.12
N PHE A 68 0.01 -8.92 -12.96
CA PHE A 68 0.58 -7.94 -13.87
C PHE A 68 1.60 -7.08 -13.14
N TYR A 69 2.69 -6.73 -13.81
CA TYR A 69 3.75 -5.89 -13.25
C TYR A 69 3.43 -4.40 -13.33
N SER A 70 3.90 -3.68 -12.31
CA SER A 70 4.01 -2.23 -12.30
C SER A 70 5.42 -1.82 -11.91
N THR A 71 5.96 -0.82 -12.61
CA THR A 71 7.22 -0.15 -12.28
C THR A 71 7.02 1.19 -11.56
N GLU A 72 5.76 1.56 -11.31
CA GLU A 72 5.33 2.83 -10.70
C GLU A 72 4.73 2.63 -9.28
N GLY A 73 4.98 1.46 -8.68
CA GLY A 73 4.46 1.08 -7.37
C GLY A 73 2.95 0.84 -7.34
N CYS A 74 2.43 0.52 -6.17
CA CYS A 74 0.98 0.37 -5.97
C CYS A 74 0.18 1.63 -6.31
N SER A 75 0.78 2.80 -6.38
CA SER A 75 0.08 4.01 -6.81
C SER A 75 -0.52 3.88 -8.21
N GLN A 76 0.18 3.22 -9.14
CA GLN A 76 -0.35 2.88 -10.47
C GLN A 76 -1.41 1.78 -10.36
N CYS A 77 -1.13 0.72 -9.59
CA CYS A 77 -2.05 -0.40 -9.42
C CYS A 77 -3.39 0.03 -8.80
N ILE A 78 -3.39 0.90 -7.78
CA ILE A 78 -4.60 1.46 -7.17
C ILE A 78 -5.43 2.22 -8.22
N ARG A 79 -4.79 3.08 -9.02
CA ARG A 79 -5.49 3.82 -10.08
C ARG A 79 -6.06 2.89 -11.14
N ALA A 80 -5.30 1.87 -11.54
CA ALA A 80 -5.75 0.84 -12.48
C ALA A 80 -6.93 0.03 -11.92
N MET A 81 -6.89 -0.37 -10.65
CA MET A 81 -7.96 -1.08 -9.95
C MET A 81 -9.26 -0.26 -9.93
N LEU A 82 -9.17 1.03 -9.62
CA LEU A 82 -10.34 1.92 -9.63
C LEU A 82 -10.86 2.16 -11.07
N TYR A 83 -9.97 2.25 -12.06
CA TYR A 83 -10.38 2.34 -13.47
C TYR A 83 -11.12 1.09 -13.94
N LEU A 84 -10.63 -0.10 -13.59
CA LEU A 84 -11.29 -1.37 -13.88
C LEU A 84 -12.68 -1.43 -13.26
N THR A 85 -12.80 -0.97 -12.00
CA THR A 85 -14.10 -0.88 -11.31
C THR A 85 -15.04 0.12 -12.01
N ALA A 86 -14.51 1.25 -12.49
CA ALA A 86 -15.29 2.21 -13.26
C ALA A 86 -15.77 1.64 -14.62
N LEU A 87 -14.95 0.84 -15.29
CA LEU A 87 -15.36 0.11 -16.50
C LEU A 87 -16.48 -0.91 -16.18
N TYR A 88 -16.33 -1.64 -15.07
CA TYR A 88 -17.35 -2.58 -14.60
C TYR A 88 -18.68 -1.88 -14.34
N ALA A 89 -18.70 -0.74 -13.63
CA ALA A 89 -19.89 0.07 -13.43
C ALA A 89 -20.52 0.55 -14.76
N LYS A 90 -19.69 1.01 -15.69
CA LYS A 90 -20.13 1.43 -17.02
C LYS A 90 -20.78 0.30 -17.82
N SER A 91 -20.24 -0.91 -17.74
CA SER A 91 -20.84 -2.09 -18.37
C SER A 91 -22.24 -2.42 -17.82
N ARG A 92 -22.52 -1.99 -16.58
CA ARG A 92 -23.80 -2.10 -15.89
C ARG A 92 -24.74 -0.90 -16.08
N GLY A 93 -24.27 0.13 -16.82
CA GLY A 93 -25.07 1.28 -17.26
C GLY A 93 -25.19 2.42 -16.26
N HIS A 94 -24.32 2.52 -15.24
CA HIS A 94 -24.40 3.59 -14.25
C HIS A 94 -23.04 4.23 -13.92
N ARG A 95 -23.06 5.29 -13.13
CA ARG A 95 -21.87 5.98 -12.63
C ARG A 95 -21.24 5.15 -11.50
N PRO A 96 -19.90 5.02 -11.46
CA PRO A 96 -19.22 4.21 -10.46
C PRO A 96 -19.40 4.77 -9.05
N LEU A 97 -19.77 3.89 -8.11
CA LEU A 97 -19.82 4.13 -6.68
C LEU A 97 -18.94 3.08 -5.98
N ILE A 98 -18.01 3.54 -5.14
CA ILE A 98 -17.14 2.67 -4.36
C ILE A 98 -17.34 2.94 -2.86
N ALA A 99 -17.63 1.91 -2.09
CA ALA A 99 -17.60 1.97 -0.63
C ALA A 99 -16.14 1.79 -0.17
N ALA A 100 -15.57 2.77 0.55
CA ALA A 100 -14.16 2.77 0.88
C ALA A 100 -13.89 3.00 2.37
N ALA A 101 -13.00 2.20 2.95
CA ALA A 101 -12.45 2.43 4.30
C ALA A 101 -11.78 3.81 4.39
N ARG A 102 -11.94 4.49 5.53
CA ARG A 102 -11.51 5.89 5.69
C ARG A 102 -9.99 6.09 5.64
N ASN A 103 -9.20 5.05 5.88
CA ASN A 103 -7.73 5.08 5.89
C ASN A 103 -7.08 4.84 4.51
N VAL A 104 -7.71 5.33 3.44
CA VAL A 104 -7.19 5.19 2.08
C VAL A 104 -5.87 5.92 1.88
N HIS A 105 -5.00 5.36 1.04
CA HIS A 105 -3.83 6.06 0.56
C HIS A 105 -4.21 7.22 -0.39
N LYS A 106 -3.42 8.31 -0.42
CA LYS A 106 -3.66 9.47 -1.30
C LYS A 106 -3.83 9.13 -2.79
N SER A 107 -3.27 7.99 -3.26
CA SER A 107 -3.46 7.52 -4.64
C SER A 107 -4.90 7.14 -4.94
N PHE A 108 -5.66 6.65 -3.95
CA PHE A 108 -7.09 6.39 -4.07
C PHE A 108 -7.84 7.71 -4.38
N LEU A 109 -7.58 8.77 -3.60
CA LEU A 109 -8.24 10.06 -3.80
C LEU A 109 -7.93 10.65 -5.18
N SER A 110 -6.68 10.56 -5.64
CA SER A 110 -6.33 11.03 -6.98
C SER A 110 -7.07 10.26 -8.08
N ALA A 111 -7.22 8.94 -7.93
CA ALA A 111 -7.99 8.13 -8.88
C ALA A 111 -9.48 8.48 -8.85
N VAL A 112 -10.08 8.65 -7.67
CA VAL A 112 -11.48 9.09 -7.50
C VAL A 112 -11.73 10.42 -8.22
N ALA A 113 -10.83 11.39 -8.05
CA ALA A 113 -10.94 12.69 -8.72
C ALA A 113 -10.82 12.57 -10.25
N LEU A 114 -9.82 11.83 -10.75
CA LEU A 114 -9.57 11.67 -12.17
C LEU A 114 -10.69 10.89 -12.89
N LEU A 115 -11.18 9.83 -12.28
CA LEU A 115 -12.17 8.91 -12.84
C LEU A 115 -13.62 9.30 -12.55
N ASN A 116 -13.82 10.37 -11.77
CA ASN A 116 -15.16 10.85 -11.39
C ASN A 116 -16.01 9.77 -10.70
N ILE A 117 -15.43 9.14 -9.69
CA ILE A 117 -16.05 8.09 -8.88
C ILE A 117 -16.73 8.71 -7.67
N ASP A 118 -17.93 8.25 -7.34
CA ASP A 118 -18.59 8.57 -6.08
C ASP A 118 -18.09 7.65 -4.98
N VAL A 119 -17.92 8.16 -3.76
CA VAL A 119 -17.40 7.39 -2.62
C VAL A 119 -18.41 7.38 -1.49
N LEU A 120 -18.72 6.17 -1.03
CA LEU A 120 -19.41 5.91 0.23
C LEU A 120 -18.35 5.60 1.29
N TRP A 121 -18.09 6.54 2.20
CA TRP A 121 -17.09 6.34 3.24
C TRP A 121 -17.55 5.37 4.31
N LEU A 122 -16.70 4.38 4.62
CA LEU A 122 -16.91 3.40 5.66
C LEU A 122 -16.09 3.76 6.90
N TYR A 123 -16.75 3.74 8.05
CA TYR A 123 -16.14 4.02 9.35
C TYR A 123 -16.27 2.80 10.26
N PRO A 124 -15.22 2.42 11.00
CA PRO A 124 -15.32 1.33 11.96
C PRO A 124 -16.17 1.77 13.16
N LYS A 125 -16.72 0.82 13.92
CA LYS A 125 -17.46 1.08 15.17
C LYS A 125 -16.62 1.83 16.19
N GLU A 126 -15.31 1.50 16.24
CA GLU A 126 -14.34 2.18 17.10
C GLU A 126 -13.13 2.55 16.23
N GLN A 127 -12.76 3.82 16.23
CA GLN A 127 -11.59 4.30 15.50
C GLN A 127 -10.65 5.02 16.46
N THR A 128 -9.46 4.46 16.64
CA THR A 128 -8.45 4.95 17.59
C THR A 128 -7.32 5.73 16.91
N SER A 129 -7.22 5.63 15.58
CA SER A 129 -6.20 6.31 14.79
C SER A 129 -6.71 6.56 13.37
N TYR A 130 -6.29 7.67 12.76
CA TYR A 130 -6.56 7.92 11.33
C TYR A 130 -5.80 6.96 10.40
N LEU A 131 -4.78 6.27 10.91
CA LEU A 131 -3.96 5.29 10.18
C LEU A 131 -4.59 3.90 10.12
N SER A 132 -5.59 3.62 10.96
CA SER A 132 -6.24 2.31 11.03
C SER A 132 -7.75 2.44 10.87
N CYS A 133 -8.34 1.56 10.08
CA CYS A 133 -9.79 1.47 9.86
C CYS A 133 -10.20 0.00 9.80
N LYS A 134 -10.27 -0.66 10.94
CA LYS A 134 -10.65 -2.07 11.04
C LYS A 134 -12.15 -2.23 10.89
N LEU A 135 -12.60 -2.55 9.68
CA LEU A 135 -13.99 -2.85 9.37
C LEU A 135 -14.31 -4.32 9.64
N ASP A 136 -15.48 -4.58 10.18
CA ASP A 136 -16.10 -5.92 10.21
C ASP A 136 -17.15 -6.08 9.09
N ALA A 137 -17.54 -7.33 8.83
CA ALA A 137 -18.51 -7.65 7.78
C ALA A 137 -19.88 -6.99 8.03
N ASP A 138 -20.32 -6.91 9.30
CA ASP A 138 -21.60 -6.31 9.67
C ASP A 138 -21.64 -4.81 9.33
N THR A 139 -20.55 -4.10 9.63
CA THR A 139 -20.42 -2.66 9.30
C THR A 139 -20.48 -2.45 7.78
N VAL A 140 -19.78 -3.29 7.01
CA VAL A 140 -19.81 -3.22 5.55
C VAL A 140 -21.21 -3.55 5.04
N GLU A 141 -21.84 -4.64 5.52
CA GLU A 141 -23.18 -5.03 5.10
C GLU A 141 -24.23 -3.95 5.40
N GLN A 142 -24.17 -3.36 6.58
CA GLN A 142 -25.06 -2.26 6.95
C GLN A 142 -24.91 -1.08 5.98
N ALA A 143 -23.69 -0.68 5.67
CA ALA A 143 -23.42 0.43 4.75
C ALA A 143 -23.92 0.13 3.33
N LEU A 144 -23.67 -1.09 2.82
CA LEU A 144 -24.13 -1.50 1.50
C LEU A 144 -25.66 -1.55 1.40
N SER A 145 -26.34 -2.00 2.46
CA SER A 145 -27.80 -2.07 2.53
C SER A 145 -28.49 -0.70 2.55
N GLN A 146 -27.79 0.33 3.05
CA GLN A 146 -28.31 1.69 3.18
C GLN A 146 -27.86 2.60 2.02
N ALA A 147 -27.00 2.12 1.13
CA ALA A 147 -26.53 2.89 -0.01
C ALA A 147 -27.69 3.22 -0.98
N PRO A 148 -27.66 4.37 -1.67
CA PRO A 148 -28.71 4.76 -2.62
C PRO A 148 -28.85 3.79 -3.79
N HIS A 149 -27.78 3.09 -4.15
CA HIS A 149 -27.73 1.90 -5.01
C HIS A 149 -26.54 1.04 -4.59
N ALA A 150 -26.52 -0.22 -4.99
CA ALA A 150 -25.41 -1.12 -4.66
C ALA A 150 -24.07 -0.56 -5.18
N PRO A 151 -23.05 -0.36 -4.34
CA PRO A 151 -21.72 0.01 -4.80
C PRO A 151 -21.13 -1.04 -5.76
N ASP A 152 -20.30 -0.57 -6.70
CA ASP A 152 -19.61 -1.44 -7.66
C ASP A 152 -18.41 -2.15 -7.05
N GLY A 153 -17.87 -1.58 -5.99
CA GLY A 153 -16.77 -2.18 -5.24
C GLY A 153 -16.72 -1.71 -3.79
N VAL A 154 -16.10 -2.55 -2.97
CA VAL A 154 -15.67 -2.23 -1.60
C VAL A 154 -14.15 -2.17 -1.61
N TYR A 155 -13.58 -1.05 -1.18
CA TYR A 155 -12.14 -0.84 -1.14
C TYR A 155 -11.62 -0.84 0.30
N LEU A 156 -10.62 -1.69 0.57
CA LEU A 156 -9.97 -1.84 1.87
C LEU A 156 -8.47 -1.64 1.74
N THR A 157 -7.82 -1.13 2.79
CA THR A 157 -6.37 -1.19 2.98
C THR A 157 -6.04 -2.27 4.01
N SER A 158 -5.39 -3.36 3.58
CA SER A 158 -5.02 -4.49 4.46
C SER A 158 -3.76 -5.19 3.95
N PRO A 159 -2.69 -5.27 4.77
CA PRO A 159 -2.55 -4.67 6.09
C PRO A 159 -2.62 -3.14 6.06
N ASP A 160 -3.14 -2.53 7.12
CA ASP A 160 -3.04 -1.09 7.26
C ASP A 160 -1.62 -0.64 7.65
N TYR A 161 -1.40 0.69 7.73
CA TYR A 161 -0.08 1.22 8.00
C TYR A 161 0.49 0.83 9.37
N LEU A 162 -0.36 0.59 10.36
CA LEU A 162 0.02 0.14 11.69
C LEU A 162 0.13 -1.39 11.83
N GLY A 163 -0.25 -2.15 10.79
CA GLY A 163 -0.17 -3.60 10.77
C GLY A 163 -1.42 -4.32 11.26
N THR A 164 -2.59 -3.70 11.08
CA THR A 164 -3.88 -4.38 11.32
C THR A 164 -4.35 -5.08 10.05
N LEU A 165 -4.77 -6.34 10.16
CA LEU A 165 -5.38 -7.09 9.09
C LEU A 165 -6.90 -6.92 9.09
N ALA A 166 -7.49 -6.69 7.91
CA ALA A 166 -8.93 -6.68 7.74
C ALA A 166 -9.50 -8.11 7.69
N SER A 167 -10.79 -8.26 8.02
CA SER A 167 -11.52 -9.52 7.91
C SER A 167 -11.93 -9.80 6.46
N VAL A 168 -10.94 -9.94 5.55
CA VAL A 168 -11.12 -9.99 4.10
C VAL A 168 -12.12 -11.07 3.69
N GLU A 169 -12.01 -12.29 4.22
CA GLU A 169 -12.87 -13.42 3.85
C GLU A 169 -14.36 -13.15 4.14
N SER A 170 -14.68 -12.66 5.33
CA SER A 170 -16.06 -12.34 5.70
C SER A 170 -16.62 -11.15 4.91
N ILE A 171 -15.79 -10.14 4.63
CA ILE A 171 -16.18 -9.00 3.80
C ILE A 171 -16.37 -9.45 2.34
N ALA A 172 -15.55 -10.36 1.82
CA ALA A 172 -15.75 -10.93 0.48
C ALA A 172 -17.12 -11.63 0.32
N GLN A 173 -17.58 -12.32 1.37
CA GLN A 173 -18.92 -12.93 1.38
C GLN A 173 -20.03 -11.87 1.28
N VAL A 174 -19.89 -10.77 2.00
CA VAL A 174 -20.80 -9.62 1.91
C VAL A 174 -20.77 -9.01 0.51
N CYS A 175 -19.59 -8.75 -0.05
CA CYS A 175 -19.45 -8.20 -1.39
C CYS A 175 -20.15 -9.05 -2.43
N ARG A 176 -19.96 -10.37 -2.40
CA ARG A 176 -20.66 -11.31 -3.30
C ARG A 176 -22.18 -11.24 -3.18
N LYS A 177 -22.72 -11.13 -1.95
CA LYS A 177 -24.16 -10.98 -1.70
C LYS A 177 -24.76 -9.75 -2.38
N TYR A 178 -24.01 -8.64 -2.42
CA TYR A 178 -24.46 -7.37 -3.01
C TYR A 178 -24.01 -7.17 -4.46
N GLY A 179 -23.25 -8.11 -5.04
CA GLY A 179 -22.71 -8.00 -6.41
C GLY A 179 -21.65 -6.89 -6.56
N ALA A 180 -20.95 -6.56 -5.48
CA ALA A 180 -19.85 -5.61 -5.44
C ALA A 180 -18.51 -6.36 -5.57
N LEU A 181 -17.53 -5.76 -6.24
CA LEU A 181 -16.15 -6.25 -6.26
C LEU A 181 -15.46 -5.97 -4.93
N LEU A 182 -14.63 -6.88 -4.44
CA LEU A 182 -13.74 -6.61 -3.32
C LEU A 182 -12.35 -6.20 -3.83
N LEU A 183 -11.95 -4.97 -3.51
CA LEU A 183 -10.72 -4.32 -3.91
C LEU A 183 -9.82 -4.15 -2.68
N VAL A 184 -8.62 -4.72 -2.70
CA VAL A 184 -7.73 -4.64 -1.53
C VAL A 184 -6.39 -4.00 -1.89
N ASP A 185 -6.09 -2.88 -1.24
CA ASP A 185 -4.75 -2.31 -1.20
C ASP A 185 -3.91 -3.10 -0.18
N ASN A 186 -3.19 -4.09 -0.69
CA ASN A 186 -2.30 -4.98 0.07
C ASN A 186 -0.84 -4.53 -0.04
N ALA A 187 -0.59 -3.23 -0.20
CA ALA A 187 0.76 -2.71 -0.45
C ALA A 187 1.82 -3.16 0.57
N HIS A 188 1.44 -3.52 1.78
CA HIS A 188 2.34 -4.00 2.84
C HIS A 188 2.33 -5.53 3.00
N GLY A 189 1.56 -6.27 2.18
CA GLY A 189 1.24 -7.67 2.44
C GLY A 189 1.64 -8.66 1.35
N ALA A 190 2.52 -8.32 0.40
CA ALA A 190 2.92 -9.25 -0.67
C ALA A 190 3.38 -10.63 -0.16
N TYR A 191 4.06 -10.67 0.98
CA TYR A 191 4.54 -11.90 1.60
C TYR A 191 3.43 -12.78 2.22
N LEU A 192 2.24 -12.22 2.47
CA LEU A 192 1.12 -12.93 3.12
C LEU A 192 0.69 -14.17 2.32
N ARG A 193 0.94 -14.18 1.00
CA ARG A 193 0.71 -15.33 0.11
C ARG A 193 1.49 -16.57 0.56
N PHE A 194 2.69 -16.37 1.09
CA PHE A 194 3.64 -17.43 1.40
C PHE A 194 3.55 -17.93 2.85
N LEU A 195 2.61 -17.40 3.63
CA LEU A 195 2.26 -17.92 4.96
C LEU A 195 1.41 -19.20 4.85
N GLN A 196 1.40 -19.99 5.90
CA GLN A 196 0.55 -21.19 6.00
C GLN A 196 -0.24 -21.16 7.32
N PRO A 197 -1.59 -20.96 7.23
CA PRO A 197 -2.36 -20.71 6.01
C PRO A 197 -2.04 -19.34 5.39
N SER A 198 -2.32 -19.20 4.10
CA SER A 198 -2.19 -17.90 3.41
C SER A 198 -3.15 -16.87 4.00
N LEU A 199 -2.65 -15.63 4.15
CA LEU A 199 -3.45 -14.47 4.55
C LEU A 199 -3.56 -13.44 3.41
N HIS A 200 -3.17 -13.82 2.19
CA HIS A 200 -3.20 -12.94 1.03
C HIS A 200 -4.66 -12.70 0.57
N PRO A 201 -5.02 -11.44 0.25
CA PRO A 201 -6.40 -11.09 -0.07
C PRO A 201 -7.03 -11.90 -1.19
N VAL A 202 -6.28 -12.29 -2.22
CA VAL A 202 -6.80 -13.15 -3.30
C VAL A 202 -7.27 -14.50 -2.77
N ASP A 203 -6.50 -15.14 -1.89
CA ASP A 203 -6.87 -16.42 -1.28
C ASP A 203 -8.08 -16.30 -0.35
N LEU A 204 -8.29 -15.10 0.19
CA LEU A 204 -9.41 -14.78 1.07
C LEU A 204 -10.63 -14.23 0.30
N GLY A 205 -10.58 -14.23 -1.04
CA GLY A 205 -11.70 -13.93 -1.91
C GLY A 205 -11.83 -12.50 -2.41
N ALA A 206 -10.73 -11.71 -2.39
CA ALA A 206 -10.68 -10.43 -3.08
C ALA A 206 -10.69 -10.64 -4.61
N ASP A 207 -11.44 -9.79 -5.33
CA ASP A 207 -11.50 -9.81 -6.78
C ASP A 207 -10.25 -9.20 -7.41
N ILE A 208 -9.77 -8.08 -6.84
CA ILE A 208 -8.55 -7.39 -7.27
C ILE A 208 -7.76 -6.99 -6.03
N CYS A 209 -6.45 -7.20 -6.05
CA CYS A 209 -5.57 -6.59 -5.05
C CYS A 209 -4.27 -6.08 -5.67
N CYS A 210 -3.54 -5.24 -4.95
CA CYS A 210 -2.24 -4.77 -5.37
C CYS A 210 -1.20 -4.86 -4.25
N ASP A 211 0.01 -5.28 -4.62
CA ASP A 211 1.14 -5.50 -3.73
C ASP A 211 2.31 -4.60 -4.10
N SER A 212 2.83 -3.82 -3.15
CA SER A 212 4.15 -3.20 -3.32
C SER A 212 5.23 -4.24 -3.03
N ALA A 213 5.68 -4.94 -4.08
CA ALA A 213 6.71 -5.97 -3.94
C ALA A 213 7.94 -5.44 -3.20
N HIS A 214 8.38 -4.21 -3.53
CA HIS A 214 9.54 -3.55 -2.96
C HIS A 214 9.46 -3.26 -1.45
N LYS A 215 8.28 -3.35 -0.82
CA LYS A 215 8.14 -3.11 0.63
C LYS A 215 8.45 -4.33 1.48
N THR A 216 8.11 -5.52 0.99
CA THR A 216 8.22 -6.76 1.79
C THR A 216 8.92 -7.92 1.07
N LEU A 217 9.24 -7.78 -0.20
CA LEU A 217 9.97 -8.74 -1.03
C LEU A 217 11.26 -8.10 -1.56
N PRO A 218 12.27 -8.89 -1.98
CA PRO A 218 13.56 -8.37 -2.46
C PRO A 218 13.46 -7.81 -3.90
N ALA A 219 12.63 -6.80 -4.10
CA ALA A 219 12.46 -6.08 -5.35
C ALA A 219 12.89 -4.61 -5.21
N LEU A 220 13.32 -3.98 -6.31
CA LEU A 220 13.70 -2.57 -6.33
C LEU A 220 12.48 -1.66 -6.09
N THR A 221 12.72 -0.51 -5.47
CA THR A 221 11.68 0.51 -5.24
C THR A 221 10.95 0.84 -6.53
N GLY A 222 9.62 0.84 -6.48
CA GLY A 222 8.74 1.00 -7.63
C GLY A 222 8.18 -0.33 -8.16
N GLY A 223 8.81 -1.47 -7.83
CA GLY A 223 8.28 -2.79 -8.21
C GLY A 223 7.00 -3.13 -7.46
N ALA A 224 5.93 -3.43 -8.19
CA ALA A 224 4.64 -3.79 -7.62
C ALA A 224 3.88 -4.78 -8.53
N TYR A 225 2.87 -5.40 -7.96
CA TYR A 225 1.96 -6.33 -8.64
C TYR A 225 0.52 -5.83 -8.59
N LEU A 226 -0.21 -6.04 -9.68
CA LEU A 226 -1.68 -6.01 -9.73
C LEU A 226 -2.16 -7.44 -9.91
N HIS A 227 -2.93 -7.95 -8.98
CA HIS A 227 -3.50 -9.31 -9.01
C HIS A 227 -5.00 -9.24 -9.28
N ILE A 228 -5.48 -10.06 -10.20
CA ILE A 228 -6.91 -10.22 -10.50
C ILE A 228 -7.26 -11.69 -10.34
N SER A 229 -8.22 -11.98 -9.47
CA SER A 229 -8.70 -13.33 -9.20
C SER A 229 -9.26 -13.98 -10.46
N GLU A 230 -9.14 -15.31 -10.61
CA GLU A 230 -9.79 -16.06 -11.67
C GLU A 230 -11.32 -16.04 -11.54
N ASP A 231 -11.83 -15.86 -10.33
CA ASP A 231 -13.27 -15.77 -10.06
C ASP A 231 -13.87 -14.38 -10.39
N ALA A 232 -13.01 -13.37 -10.57
CA ALA A 232 -13.42 -12.02 -10.93
C ALA A 232 -13.92 -11.95 -12.40
N PRO A 233 -14.81 -10.99 -12.75
CA PRO A 233 -15.28 -10.82 -14.12
C PRO A 233 -14.14 -10.77 -15.15
N ALA A 234 -14.22 -11.58 -16.23
CA ALA A 234 -13.14 -11.74 -17.22
C ALA A 234 -12.67 -10.41 -17.83
N MET A 235 -13.60 -9.46 -18.03
CA MET A 235 -13.29 -8.14 -18.56
C MET A 235 -12.21 -7.39 -17.75
N LEU A 236 -12.11 -7.65 -16.44
CA LEU A 236 -11.11 -7.00 -15.57
C LEU A 236 -9.70 -7.45 -15.96
N ARG A 237 -9.52 -8.75 -16.21
CA ARG A 237 -8.25 -9.32 -16.67
C ARG A 237 -7.89 -8.86 -18.09
N GLU A 238 -8.87 -8.85 -18.98
CA GLU A 238 -8.70 -8.40 -20.38
C GLU A 238 -8.28 -6.94 -20.49
N GLN A 239 -8.76 -6.07 -19.56
CA GLN A 239 -8.48 -4.64 -19.55
C GLN A 239 -7.32 -4.24 -18.63
N ALA A 240 -6.68 -5.18 -17.91
CA ALA A 240 -5.67 -4.87 -16.90
C ALA A 240 -4.46 -4.09 -17.47
N LYS A 241 -3.92 -4.51 -18.60
CA LYS A 241 -2.79 -3.83 -19.26
C LYS A 241 -3.16 -2.42 -19.70
N ASN A 242 -4.35 -2.24 -20.28
CA ASN A 242 -4.87 -0.92 -20.65
C ASN A 242 -5.03 -0.02 -19.41
N ALA A 243 -5.55 -0.58 -18.31
CA ALA A 243 -5.71 0.15 -17.06
C ALA A 243 -4.36 0.62 -16.48
N LEU A 244 -3.35 -0.25 -16.50
CA LEU A 244 -2.01 0.11 -16.04
C LEU A 244 -1.36 1.15 -16.95
N MET A 245 -1.48 0.99 -18.27
CA MET A 245 -0.90 1.92 -19.27
C MET A 245 -1.42 3.36 -19.09
N LEU A 246 -2.71 3.54 -18.75
CA LEU A 246 -3.28 4.87 -18.53
C LEU A 246 -2.61 5.70 -17.43
N PHE A 247 -1.92 5.05 -16.49
CA PHE A 247 -1.32 5.67 -15.32
C PHE A 247 0.19 5.42 -15.19
N GLY A 248 0.79 4.83 -16.21
CA GLY A 248 2.21 4.50 -16.25
C GLY A 248 2.96 5.20 -17.37
N SER A 249 4.28 5.15 -17.28
CA SER A 249 5.18 5.59 -18.33
C SER A 249 5.19 4.58 -19.49
N THR A 250 5.28 5.07 -20.72
CA THR A 250 5.56 4.22 -21.89
C THR A 250 7.01 3.75 -21.95
N SER A 251 7.86 4.17 -21.01
CA SER A 251 9.26 3.73 -20.87
C SER A 251 9.45 3.11 -19.48
N PRO A 252 8.95 1.89 -19.24
CA PRO A 252 9.08 1.23 -17.94
C PRO A 252 10.56 0.88 -17.66
N SER A 253 10.96 0.99 -16.39
CA SER A 253 12.32 0.64 -15.99
C SER A 253 12.55 -0.87 -16.06
N TYR A 254 13.46 -1.29 -16.94
CA TYR A 254 13.89 -2.69 -17.01
C TYR A 254 14.66 -3.16 -15.79
N LEU A 255 15.31 -2.26 -15.05
CA LEU A 255 15.93 -2.60 -13.75
C LEU A 255 14.87 -3.07 -12.75
N ILE A 256 13.72 -2.38 -12.71
CA ILE A 256 12.61 -2.77 -11.83
C ILE A 256 11.98 -4.07 -12.31
N LEU A 257 11.72 -4.24 -13.62
CA LEU A 257 11.17 -5.47 -14.19
C LEU A 257 12.09 -6.67 -13.91
N ARG A 258 13.40 -6.51 -14.13
CA ARG A 258 14.41 -7.53 -13.81
C ARG A 258 14.39 -7.89 -12.32
N SER A 259 14.21 -6.91 -11.43
CA SER A 259 14.13 -7.18 -9.99
C SER A 259 12.87 -7.95 -9.57
N LEU A 260 11.74 -7.73 -10.25
CA LEU A 260 10.51 -8.51 -10.05
C LEU A 260 10.67 -9.94 -10.54
N ASP A 261 11.31 -10.13 -11.70
CA ASP A 261 11.64 -11.45 -12.24
C ASP A 261 12.59 -12.24 -11.33
N ALA A 262 13.63 -11.59 -10.81
CA ALA A 262 14.53 -12.18 -9.82
C ALA A 262 13.80 -12.53 -8.50
N ALA A 263 12.86 -11.67 -8.07
CA ALA A 263 12.05 -11.92 -6.89
C ALA A 263 11.16 -13.17 -7.06
N ASN A 264 10.62 -13.44 -8.25
CA ASN A 264 9.86 -14.66 -8.51
C ASN A 264 10.72 -15.93 -8.27
N ALA A 265 11.94 -15.95 -8.77
CA ALA A 265 12.85 -17.09 -8.57
C ALA A 265 13.20 -17.26 -7.08
N TYR A 266 13.42 -16.15 -6.37
CA TYR A 266 13.66 -16.15 -4.93
C TYR A 266 12.46 -16.72 -4.13
N LEU A 267 11.25 -16.36 -4.52
CA LEU A 267 10.02 -16.84 -3.89
C LEU A 267 9.75 -18.31 -4.15
N ASP A 268 10.14 -18.81 -5.32
CA ASP A 268 10.01 -20.23 -5.72
C ASP A 268 11.03 -21.14 -5.01
N ASP A 269 12.10 -20.57 -4.44
CA ASP A 269 13.22 -21.32 -3.84
C ASP A 269 13.16 -21.32 -2.30
N GLY A 270 12.18 -22.01 -1.75
CA GLY A 270 12.09 -22.23 -0.28
C GLY A 270 11.76 -20.98 0.54
N TYR A 271 11.14 -19.97 -0.05
CA TYR A 271 10.80 -18.73 0.67
C TYR A 271 9.79 -18.98 1.80
N SER A 272 8.79 -19.84 1.60
CA SER A 272 7.77 -20.13 2.62
C SER A 272 8.39 -20.68 3.92
N GLU A 273 9.36 -21.57 3.82
CA GLU A 273 10.08 -22.12 4.97
C GLU A 273 10.91 -21.06 5.67
N LYS A 274 11.66 -20.27 4.88
CA LYS A 274 12.47 -19.14 5.39
C LYS A 274 11.61 -18.09 6.08
N LEU A 275 10.43 -17.78 5.51
CA LEU A 275 9.46 -16.87 6.08
C LEU A 275 8.89 -17.40 7.41
N ALA A 276 8.48 -18.67 7.46
CA ALA A 276 7.94 -19.29 8.67
C ALA A 276 8.96 -19.27 9.83
N GLU A 277 10.22 -19.59 9.56
CA GLU A 277 11.30 -19.49 10.57
C GLU A 277 11.48 -18.06 11.05
N PHE A 278 11.49 -17.09 10.15
CA PHE A 278 11.68 -15.69 10.52
C PHE A 278 10.50 -15.16 11.32
N VAL A 279 9.26 -15.47 10.93
CA VAL A 279 8.04 -15.10 11.67
C VAL A 279 8.07 -15.65 13.08
N ALA A 280 8.47 -16.92 13.27
CA ALA A 280 8.58 -17.51 14.60
C ALA A 280 9.62 -16.77 15.48
N ARG A 281 10.78 -16.41 14.93
CA ARG A 281 11.80 -15.63 15.65
C ARG A 281 11.31 -14.23 16.00
N LEU A 282 10.63 -13.56 15.06
CA LEU A 282 10.06 -12.22 15.30
C LEU A 282 8.94 -12.26 16.34
N GLN A 283 8.13 -13.32 16.34
CA GLN A 283 7.11 -13.54 17.38
C GLN A 283 7.75 -13.67 18.76
N GLY A 284 8.84 -14.43 18.88
CA GLY A 284 9.61 -14.53 20.12
C GLY A 284 10.19 -13.16 20.57
N LEU A 285 10.59 -12.31 19.64
CA LEU A 285 10.99 -10.93 19.97
C LEU A 285 9.80 -10.10 20.46
N LYS A 286 8.64 -10.17 19.77
CA LYS A 286 7.40 -9.49 20.19
C LYS A 286 7.01 -9.86 21.62
N GLU A 287 7.08 -11.14 21.97
CA GLU A 287 6.80 -11.64 23.33
C GLU A 287 7.77 -11.10 24.40
N LYS A 288 9.06 -11.08 24.10
CA LYS A 288 10.07 -10.49 24.99
C LYS A 288 9.85 -9.00 25.22
N LEU A 289 9.52 -8.26 24.15
CA LEU A 289 9.21 -6.84 24.24
C LEU A 289 7.95 -6.59 25.06
N ALA A 290 6.90 -7.39 24.87
CA ALA A 290 5.68 -7.32 25.68
C ALA A 290 5.96 -7.62 27.17
N ALA A 291 6.75 -8.68 27.46
CA ALA A 291 7.18 -8.99 28.81
C ALA A 291 8.06 -7.89 29.44
N HIS A 292 8.83 -7.19 28.63
CA HIS A 292 9.60 -6.00 29.06
C HIS A 292 8.71 -4.79 29.33
N GLY A 293 7.44 -4.78 28.87
CA GLY A 293 6.43 -3.76 29.12
C GLY A 293 6.13 -2.84 27.95
N TYR A 294 6.62 -3.14 26.75
CA TYR A 294 6.15 -2.49 25.56
C TYR A 294 4.72 -2.92 25.23
N CYS A 295 3.87 -1.97 24.85
CA CYS A 295 2.59 -2.26 24.22
C CYS A 295 2.78 -2.34 22.71
N LEU A 296 2.27 -3.42 22.11
CA LEU A 296 2.36 -3.68 20.67
C LEU A 296 1.00 -3.44 20.02
N TRP A 297 1.01 -3.04 18.75
CA TRP A 297 -0.19 -2.84 17.93
C TRP A 297 -0.14 -3.73 16.68
N GLY A 298 -1.34 -4.13 16.21
CA GLY A 298 -1.50 -4.89 14.97
C GLY A 298 -1.27 -6.39 15.13
N ASP A 299 -1.70 -7.11 14.11
CA ASP A 299 -1.67 -8.57 14.01
C ASP A 299 -0.90 -9.08 12.78
N GLU A 300 -0.34 -8.17 11.97
CA GLU A 300 0.48 -8.50 10.81
C GLU A 300 1.83 -9.11 11.24
N PRO A 301 2.19 -10.30 10.70
CA PRO A 301 3.34 -11.06 11.20
C PRO A 301 4.69 -10.35 11.12
N LEU A 302 5.01 -9.69 10.00
CA LEU A 302 6.34 -9.08 9.76
C LEU A 302 6.49 -7.65 10.28
N LYS A 303 5.40 -7.01 10.67
CA LYS A 303 5.45 -5.64 11.19
C LYS A 303 5.58 -5.65 12.72
N LEU A 304 6.41 -4.79 13.24
CA LEU A 304 6.53 -4.50 14.66
C LEU A 304 6.15 -3.04 14.89
N THR A 305 4.93 -2.84 15.38
CA THR A 305 4.41 -1.53 15.74
C THR A 305 4.37 -1.39 17.25
N LEU A 306 5.14 -0.45 17.78
CA LEU A 306 5.25 -0.15 19.21
C LEU A 306 4.38 1.05 19.57
N MET A 307 3.74 1.00 20.74
CA MET A 307 3.07 2.10 21.42
C MET A 307 3.94 2.57 22.60
N PRO A 308 5.01 3.34 22.35
CA PRO A 308 6.08 3.53 23.34
C PRO A 308 5.68 4.46 24.49
N LYS A 309 4.55 5.15 24.44
CA LYS A 309 4.04 5.99 25.54
C LYS A 309 3.87 5.20 26.83
N THR A 310 3.55 3.92 26.77
CA THR A 310 3.47 3.02 27.95
C THR A 310 4.82 2.88 28.67
N CYS A 311 5.93 3.07 27.96
CA CYS A 311 7.30 3.04 28.51
C CYS A 311 7.86 4.46 28.74
N GLY A 312 7.05 5.51 28.58
CA GLY A 312 7.42 6.90 28.84
C GLY A 312 8.17 7.59 27.69
N TYR A 313 7.98 7.13 26.46
CA TYR A 313 8.56 7.73 25.25
C TYR A 313 7.47 8.01 24.23
N THR A 314 7.60 9.08 23.47
CA THR A 314 6.86 9.24 22.22
C THR A 314 7.50 8.37 21.12
N GLY A 315 6.74 8.04 20.07
CA GLY A 315 7.31 7.30 18.92
C GLY A 315 8.48 8.06 18.29
N LYS A 316 8.34 9.39 18.11
CA LYS A 316 9.45 10.25 17.62
C LYS A 316 10.70 10.16 18.50
N ARG A 317 10.55 10.15 19.84
CA ARG A 317 11.70 10.06 20.75
C ARG A 317 12.35 8.68 20.71
N LEU A 318 11.55 7.61 20.59
CA LEU A 318 12.08 6.25 20.44
C LEU A 318 12.79 6.10 19.09
N ALA A 319 12.24 6.67 18.01
CA ALA A 319 12.89 6.67 16.69
C ALA A 319 14.25 7.35 16.73
N GLN A 320 14.36 8.50 17.41
CA GLN A 320 15.63 9.20 17.59
C GLN A 320 16.65 8.35 18.36
N TYR A 321 16.23 7.68 19.43
CA TYR A 321 17.08 6.76 20.18
C TYR A 321 17.59 5.60 19.31
N LEU A 322 16.72 4.98 18.51
CA LEU A 322 17.10 3.90 17.60
C LEU A 322 18.06 4.40 16.50
N LEU A 323 17.83 5.63 16.00
CA LEU A 323 18.73 6.24 15.00
C LEU A 323 20.15 6.44 15.57
N GLU A 324 20.30 6.84 16.83
CA GLU A 324 21.60 6.92 17.53
C GLU A 324 22.31 5.55 17.60
N GLN A 325 21.52 4.45 17.65
CA GLN A 325 21.99 3.07 17.53
C GLN A 325 22.15 2.62 16.06
N LYS A 326 22.03 3.53 15.09
CA LYS A 326 22.05 3.29 13.63
C LYS A 326 20.96 2.29 13.18
N ILE A 327 19.80 2.31 13.83
CA ILE A 327 18.60 1.57 13.46
C ILE A 327 17.59 2.58 12.93
N VAL A 328 17.24 2.46 11.65
CA VAL A 328 16.28 3.35 10.97
C VAL A 328 14.92 2.69 10.97
N CYS A 329 13.90 3.38 11.48
CA CYS A 329 12.51 2.90 11.46
C CYS A 329 11.78 3.33 10.19
N GLU A 330 10.68 2.64 9.88
CA GLU A 330 9.81 2.99 8.75
C GLU A 330 9.03 4.28 9.02
N PHE A 331 8.46 4.40 10.22
CA PHE A 331 7.62 5.53 10.58
C PHE A 331 7.62 5.78 12.08
N SER A 332 7.44 7.04 12.46
CA SER A 332 7.16 7.42 13.84
C SER A 332 6.32 8.69 13.92
N ASP A 333 5.38 8.68 14.84
CA ASP A 333 4.59 9.84 15.24
C ASP A 333 4.61 10.00 16.77
N PRO A 334 3.79 10.86 17.39
CA PRO A 334 3.72 10.94 18.85
C PRO A 334 3.33 9.63 19.55
N ASP A 335 2.54 8.77 18.91
CA ASP A 335 1.92 7.59 19.52
C ASP A 335 2.58 6.27 19.12
N TYR A 336 3.08 6.16 17.90
CA TYR A 336 3.54 4.90 17.31
C TYR A 336 4.98 4.99 16.82
N LEU A 337 5.64 3.84 16.83
CA LEU A 337 6.86 3.56 16.06
C LEU A 337 6.62 2.28 15.25
N VAL A 338 6.83 2.37 13.95
CA VAL A 338 6.63 1.23 13.02
C VAL A 338 7.98 0.76 12.47
N LEU A 339 8.23 -0.54 12.58
CA LEU A 339 9.36 -1.23 11.99
C LEU A 339 8.84 -2.28 11.01
N MET A 340 9.37 -2.26 9.79
CA MET A 340 9.10 -3.28 8.78
C MET A 340 10.28 -4.23 8.72
N LEU A 341 10.01 -5.52 8.94
CA LEU A 341 11.03 -6.56 8.95
C LEU A 341 10.72 -7.58 7.85
N THR A 342 11.78 -8.19 7.34
CA THR A 342 11.70 -9.28 6.36
C THR A 342 12.74 -10.33 6.71
N PRO A 343 12.69 -11.54 6.13
CA PRO A 343 13.75 -12.53 6.31
C PRO A 343 15.17 -11.98 6.05
N GLU A 344 15.31 -10.96 5.18
CA GLU A 344 16.57 -10.29 4.85
C GLU A 344 17.14 -9.45 5.99
N THR A 345 16.32 -9.12 7.00
CA THR A 345 16.80 -8.50 8.25
C THR A 345 17.79 -9.40 8.98
N GLY A 346 17.59 -10.72 8.87
CA GLY A 346 18.46 -11.74 9.41
C GLY A 346 18.49 -11.79 10.95
N GLU A 347 19.18 -12.79 11.47
CA GLU A 347 19.30 -12.99 12.93
C GLU A 347 20.08 -11.88 13.62
N GLN A 348 21.13 -11.37 12.99
CA GLN A 348 21.94 -10.29 13.57
C GLN A 348 21.15 -8.99 13.67
N GLY A 349 20.32 -8.66 12.66
CA GLY A 349 19.44 -7.51 12.70
C GLY A 349 18.41 -7.60 13.83
N LEU A 350 17.78 -8.77 14.01
CA LEU A 350 16.85 -9.00 15.12
C LEU A 350 17.53 -8.88 16.49
N LYS A 351 18.71 -9.48 16.70
CA LYS A 351 19.46 -9.38 17.95
C LYS A 351 19.84 -7.95 18.28
N ARG A 352 20.30 -7.18 17.28
CA ARG A 352 20.62 -5.77 17.46
C ARG A 352 19.42 -4.95 17.86
N LEU A 353 18.27 -5.17 17.21
CA LEU A 353 17.01 -4.49 17.55
C LEU A 353 16.54 -4.89 18.96
N GLU A 354 16.59 -6.17 19.32
CA GLU A 354 16.28 -6.67 20.67
C GLU A 354 17.13 -5.98 21.73
N GLN A 355 18.45 -5.94 21.55
CA GLN A 355 19.37 -5.29 22.49
C GLN A 355 19.06 -3.80 22.65
N ALA A 356 18.85 -3.08 21.56
CA ALA A 356 18.55 -1.65 21.60
C ALA A 356 17.25 -1.38 22.36
N LEU A 357 16.18 -2.13 22.11
CA LEU A 357 14.88 -1.92 22.75
C LEU A 357 14.87 -2.36 24.23
N LEU A 358 15.53 -3.46 24.57
CA LEU A 358 15.57 -3.96 25.95
C LEU A 358 16.52 -3.16 26.85
N SER A 359 17.51 -2.47 26.28
CA SER A 359 18.43 -1.61 27.07
C SER A 359 17.83 -0.23 27.35
N LEU A 360 16.70 0.15 26.75
CA LEU A 360 16.08 1.46 26.95
C LEU A 360 15.49 1.56 28.39
N PRO A 361 15.90 2.53 29.20
CA PRO A 361 15.37 2.67 30.56
C PRO A 361 13.88 3.00 30.54
N LYS A 362 13.09 2.28 31.36
CA LYS A 362 11.68 2.59 31.54
C LYS A 362 11.52 3.94 32.26
N ARG A 363 10.50 4.71 31.85
CA ARG A 363 10.09 5.97 32.43
C ARG A 363 8.61 5.91 32.80
N SER A 364 8.14 6.90 33.52
CA SER A 364 6.70 7.05 33.78
C SER A 364 5.94 7.16 32.46
N ALA A 365 4.82 6.44 32.37
CA ALA A 365 3.99 6.44 31.16
C ALA A 365 3.52 7.85 30.81
N ILE A 366 3.46 8.15 29.52
CA ILE A 366 2.88 9.37 28.97
C ILE A 366 1.38 9.13 28.81
N THR A 367 0.56 9.89 29.55
CA THR A 367 -0.90 9.73 29.57
C THR A 367 -1.62 10.54 28.49
N GLN A 368 -0.92 11.45 27.79
CA GLN A 368 -1.51 12.22 26.70
C GLN A 368 -1.97 11.27 25.58
N ALA A 369 -3.29 11.17 25.40
CA ALA A 369 -3.90 10.45 24.29
C ALA A 369 -3.81 11.27 22.99
N PRO A 370 -3.83 10.62 21.81
CA PRO A 370 -4.06 11.32 20.55
C PRO A 370 -5.45 11.98 20.56
N PRO A 371 -5.67 13.01 19.73
CA PRO A 371 -7.01 13.52 19.49
C PRO A 371 -7.92 12.38 18.99
N ALA A 372 -9.19 12.39 19.45
CA ALA A 372 -10.15 11.42 18.96
C ALA A 372 -10.31 11.55 17.44
N PHE A 373 -10.43 10.43 16.75
CA PHE A 373 -10.71 10.48 15.34
C PHE A 373 -12.04 11.19 15.08
N HIS A 374 -12.03 12.12 14.16
CA HIS A 374 -13.20 12.88 13.74
C HIS A 374 -13.26 12.95 12.22
N SER A 375 -14.44 12.72 11.64
CA SER A 375 -14.68 12.93 10.21
C SER A 375 -15.28 14.31 10.03
N CYS A 376 -14.61 15.14 9.24
CA CYS A 376 -15.12 16.46 8.87
C CYS A 376 -16.34 16.34 7.94
N HIS A 377 -17.17 17.39 7.90
CA HIS A 377 -18.34 17.41 7.04
C HIS A 377 -17.96 17.60 5.57
N GLY A 378 -18.36 16.64 4.71
CA GLY A 378 -18.20 16.75 3.25
C GLY A 378 -19.15 17.77 2.65
N VAL A 379 -18.62 18.77 1.94
CA VAL A 379 -19.38 19.87 1.31
C VAL A 379 -19.30 19.89 -0.20
N MET A 380 -18.31 19.18 -0.77
CA MET A 380 -18.20 18.95 -2.21
C MET A 380 -17.54 17.58 -2.47
N SER A 381 -17.65 17.09 -3.70
CA SER A 381 -16.99 15.84 -4.06
C SER A 381 -15.47 15.99 -4.05
N VAL A 382 -14.76 14.85 -3.87
CA VAL A 382 -13.29 14.81 -3.96
C VAL A 382 -12.80 15.41 -5.28
N ARG A 383 -13.50 15.13 -6.40
CA ARG A 383 -13.15 15.67 -7.71
C ARG A 383 -13.30 17.18 -7.78
N GLU A 384 -14.45 17.72 -7.35
CA GLU A 384 -14.69 19.16 -7.36
C GLU A 384 -13.65 19.90 -6.54
N ALA A 385 -13.33 19.42 -5.34
CA ALA A 385 -12.33 20.03 -4.47
C ALA A 385 -10.91 19.97 -5.08
N MET A 386 -10.49 18.81 -5.59
CA MET A 386 -9.13 18.64 -6.12
C MET A 386 -8.90 19.37 -7.45
N LEU A 387 -9.94 19.72 -8.20
CA LEU A 387 -9.86 20.47 -9.45
C LEU A 387 -10.25 21.95 -9.31
N ALA A 388 -10.62 22.39 -8.11
CA ALA A 388 -10.92 23.79 -7.83
C ALA A 388 -9.65 24.66 -7.81
N PRO A 389 -9.76 25.98 -8.09
CA PRO A 389 -8.71 26.91 -7.73
C PRO A 389 -8.37 26.79 -6.24
N CYS A 390 -7.10 26.73 -5.89
CA CYS A 390 -6.68 26.47 -4.53
C CYS A 390 -5.47 27.33 -4.13
N GLU A 391 -5.27 27.45 -2.82
CA GLU A 391 -4.11 28.11 -2.21
C GLU A 391 -3.58 27.30 -1.05
N THR A 392 -2.29 27.45 -0.75
CA THR A 392 -1.67 26.82 0.43
C THR A 392 -1.64 27.84 1.57
N VAL A 393 -2.19 27.46 2.70
CA VAL A 393 -2.27 28.28 3.91
C VAL A 393 -1.63 27.54 5.10
N ALA A 394 -1.28 28.29 6.15
CA ALA A 394 -0.90 27.66 7.43
C ALA A 394 -2.07 26.81 7.95
N ALA A 395 -1.80 25.63 8.54
CA ALA A 395 -2.84 24.74 9.03
C ALA A 395 -3.82 25.43 10.00
N GLN A 396 -3.33 26.30 10.89
CA GLN A 396 -4.15 27.08 11.80
C GLN A 396 -5.07 28.10 11.09
N ALA A 397 -4.68 28.58 9.91
CA ALA A 397 -5.48 29.50 9.11
C ALA A 397 -6.49 28.77 8.18
N SER A 398 -6.51 27.45 8.20
CA SER A 398 -7.42 26.64 7.36
C SER A 398 -8.78 26.37 8.01
N LEU A 399 -9.00 26.78 9.25
CA LEU A 399 -10.29 26.60 9.95
C LEU A 399 -11.45 27.14 9.11
N GLY A 400 -12.48 26.32 8.93
CA GLY A 400 -13.67 26.67 8.13
C GLY A 400 -13.49 26.57 6.62
N ARG A 401 -12.27 26.41 6.12
CA ARG A 401 -11.98 26.27 4.67
C ARG A 401 -12.24 24.82 4.21
N ILE A 402 -12.40 24.63 2.91
CA ILE A 402 -12.58 23.30 2.30
C ILE A 402 -11.20 22.78 1.87
N LEU A 403 -10.85 21.55 2.26
CA LEU A 403 -9.60 20.94 1.84
C LEU A 403 -9.66 20.67 0.31
N ALA A 404 -8.70 21.19 -0.44
CA ALA A 404 -8.56 20.94 -1.88
C ALA A 404 -7.74 19.66 -2.14
N ALA A 405 -6.52 19.62 -1.62
CA ALA A 405 -5.64 18.49 -1.79
C ALA A 405 -5.10 18.02 -0.44
N PRO A 406 -5.06 16.69 -0.17
CA PRO A 406 -4.55 16.18 1.08
C PRO A 406 -3.07 16.50 1.21
N GLY A 407 -2.73 17.45 2.06
CA GLY A 407 -1.36 17.80 2.47
C GLY A 407 -0.85 16.79 3.47
N VAL A 408 -0.56 15.56 3.03
CA VAL A 408 -0.09 14.48 3.91
C VAL A 408 1.37 14.18 3.65
N GLY A 409 2.11 14.01 4.76
CA GLY A 409 3.45 13.43 4.69
C GLY A 409 3.42 12.03 4.06
N CYS A 410 4.50 11.63 3.45
CA CYS A 410 4.68 10.26 2.98
C CYS A 410 6.02 9.76 3.51
N PRO A 411 6.04 8.71 4.34
CA PRO A 411 4.92 7.98 4.92
C PRO A 411 4.11 8.80 5.94
N PRO A 412 2.86 8.44 6.24
CA PRO A 412 2.10 7.27 5.80
C PRO A 412 1.22 7.51 4.57
N ALA A 413 1.14 8.73 4.03
CA ALA A 413 0.30 9.10 2.90
C ALA A 413 -1.22 8.82 3.07
N VAL A 414 -1.68 8.76 4.33
CA VAL A 414 -3.09 8.62 4.74
C VAL A 414 -3.60 9.97 5.25
N PRO A 415 -4.66 10.53 4.65
CA PRO A 415 -5.13 11.87 5.01
C PRO A 415 -5.96 11.91 6.30
N ILE A 416 -5.71 12.91 7.13
CA ILE A 416 -6.53 13.23 8.32
C ILE A 416 -7.88 13.81 7.87
N VAL A 417 -7.87 14.71 6.90
CA VAL A 417 -9.06 15.32 6.27
C VAL A 417 -9.06 14.96 4.79
N ILE A 418 -10.21 14.63 4.24
CA ILE A 418 -10.39 14.28 2.81
C ILE A 418 -10.68 15.54 1.98
N SER A 419 -10.20 15.57 0.73
CA SER A 419 -10.55 16.64 -0.23
C SER A 419 -12.07 16.78 -0.37
N GLY A 420 -12.58 18.00 -0.21
CA GLY A 420 -14.01 18.31 -0.21
C GLY A 420 -14.64 18.36 1.18
N GLU A 421 -13.94 17.97 2.22
CA GLU A 421 -14.37 18.16 3.61
C GLU A 421 -14.02 19.57 4.12
N ARG A 422 -14.91 20.15 4.96
CA ARG A 422 -14.68 21.43 5.64
C ARG A 422 -13.88 21.21 6.91
N ILE A 423 -12.74 21.86 7.00
CA ILE A 423 -11.81 21.75 8.14
C ILE A 423 -12.44 22.41 9.37
N ASP A 424 -12.62 21.67 10.43
CA ASP A 424 -13.18 22.11 11.71
C ASP A 424 -12.13 22.20 12.83
N GLU A 425 -12.55 22.56 14.03
CA GLU A 425 -11.66 22.71 15.19
C GLU A 425 -10.97 21.40 15.56
N ALA A 426 -11.66 20.26 15.46
CA ALA A 426 -11.08 18.95 15.77
C ALA A 426 -9.99 18.56 14.74
N ALA A 427 -10.18 18.91 13.46
CA ALA A 427 -9.15 18.72 12.45
C ALA A 427 -7.91 19.60 12.72
N ILE A 428 -8.10 20.86 13.16
CA ILE A 428 -6.99 21.75 13.55
C ILE A 428 -6.21 21.19 14.74
N GLU A 429 -6.91 20.62 15.73
CA GLU A 429 -6.28 19.95 16.86
C GLU A 429 -5.43 18.75 16.39
N CYS A 430 -5.96 17.91 15.49
CA CYS A 430 -5.22 16.81 14.88
C CYS A 430 -3.99 17.30 14.08
N PHE A 431 -4.14 18.36 13.29
CA PHE A 431 -3.02 18.94 12.53
C PHE A 431 -1.91 19.40 13.47
N SER A 432 -2.25 20.08 14.56
CA SER A 432 -1.28 20.52 15.58
C SER A 432 -0.59 19.34 16.24
N TYR A 433 -1.35 18.31 16.61
CA TYR A 433 -0.83 17.13 17.29
C TYR A 433 0.15 16.32 16.41
N TYR A 434 -0.18 16.13 15.12
CA TYR A 434 0.64 15.39 14.17
C TYR A 434 1.66 16.26 13.42
N SER A 435 1.78 17.55 13.77
CA SER A 435 2.73 18.50 13.18
C SER A 435 2.50 18.69 11.67
N VAL A 436 1.23 18.89 11.27
CA VAL A 436 0.86 19.35 9.92
C VAL A 436 0.94 20.87 9.91
N ASP A 437 1.88 21.43 9.16
CA ASP A 437 2.17 22.87 9.18
C ASP A 437 1.31 23.66 8.17
N THR A 438 0.98 23.05 7.04
CA THR A 438 0.25 23.71 5.94
C THR A 438 -0.81 22.80 5.34
N CYS A 439 -1.87 23.42 4.79
CA CYS A 439 -2.94 22.77 4.04
C CYS A 439 -3.17 23.50 2.72
N THR A 440 -3.53 22.74 1.68
CA THR A 440 -4.02 23.29 0.39
C THR A 440 -5.54 23.31 0.43
N VAL A 441 -6.12 24.50 0.35
CA VAL A 441 -7.58 24.73 0.50
C VAL A 441 -8.17 25.37 -0.75
N VAL A 442 -9.45 25.13 -0.97
CA VAL A 442 -10.22 25.75 -2.08
C VAL A 442 -10.30 27.26 -1.86
N ILE A 443 -10.11 28.03 -2.92
CA ILE A 443 -10.40 29.47 -2.93
C ILE A 443 -11.92 29.62 -3.10
N GLU A 444 -12.59 30.14 -2.04
CA GLU A 444 -14.03 30.41 -2.03
C GLU A 444 -14.34 31.79 -2.59
#